data_a86e5179537c9e8af7bffc3cb0b83f7c
#
_entry.id   a86e5179537c9e8af7bffc3cb0b83f7c
#
_cell.length_a   1.000
_cell.length_b   1.000
_cell.length_c   1.000
_cell.angle_alpha   90.00
_cell.angle_beta   90.00
_cell.angle_gamma   90.00
#
_symmetry.space_group_name_H-M   'P 1'
#
loop_
_entity.id
_entity.type
_entity.pdbx_description
1 polymer ?
#
loop_
_entity_poly.entity_id
_entity_poly.type
_entity_poly.pdbx_seq_one_letter_code
_entity_poly.pdbx_strand_id
1 'polypeptide(L)'
;MKDLLPIHDVITQVQEAITVEKRAVIVAPPGAGKTTIIPLKLLDNPNINGQIIILEPRRLAARAAASQMAAILNEKIGETVGFKIKGLTKVSKQTRIVVMTEGILIRMIQSNPSLSEVGCIIFDEFHERSINSDLGLALSLQLAEILRSDLRIIVMSATLDVGSVSDLLDTKAPIISDGRAYPVNCEYLSRPRSKNDKLWENFAKLVSDAFEMTEGGILAFLPGEAEIRATEKLLKEKLPNSAIIMPLYGSLPFEQQNKILEPLKDETFRKVVLSTSIAETSLTISGIKVVVDSGYTRRSRYDPTSGMSRLITQKISKAEANQRMGRAGRVASGWCYRNWAVSEEGGMSEFPPSEIEISDLSNFALELSLWGSEPESMKFLTMPEPNRLTKAYELLNQLGAISGQNKITPHGRDIAKFPCHVRLAHMLSKAGKKSAIIAALLQNKDIMFDKYNSDFQLRLNKFDEALHSGEINAGLYSKIKIDLKIFQN
;
A
#
# COMPACT_ATOMS: atom_id res chain seq x y z
N MET A 1 -32.94 -12.23 -0.61
CA MET A 1 -32.25 -11.19 -1.40
C MET A 1 -30.81 -11.16 -0.89
N LYS A 2 -29.79 -11.43 -1.73
CA LYS A 2 -28.41 -11.17 -1.33
C LYS A 2 -28.33 -9.68 -1.01
N ASP A 3 -27.94 -9.31 0.20
CA ASP A 3 -27.76 -7.91 0.58
C ASP A 3 -26.80 -7.24 -0.42
N LEU A 4 -27.33 -6.34 -1.23
CA LEU A 4 -26.53 -5.58 -2.18
C LEU A 4 -25.54 -4.70 -1.39
N LEU A 5 -24.27 -4.72 -1.79
CA LEU A 5 -23.25 -3.87 -1.18
C LEU A 5 -23.60 -2.39 -1.39
N PRO A 6 -23.29 -1.50 -0.44
CA PRO A 6 -23.69 -0.08 -0.50
C PRO A 6 -23.26 0.64 -1.77
N ILE A 7 -22.14 0.24 -2.37
CA ILE A 7 -21.62 0.85 -3.60
C ILE A 7 -22.61 0.72 -4.78
N HIS A 8 -23.57 -0.21 -4.74
CA HIS A 8 -24.56 -0.36 -5.80
C HIS A 8 -25.46 0.86 -5.94
N ASP A 9 -25.71 1.61 -4.87
CA ASP A 9 -26.57 2.77 -4.85
C ASP A 9 -26.01 3.94 -5.68
N VAL A 10 -24.70 3.97 -5.90
CA VAL A 10 -24.01 5.05 -6.63
C VAL A 10 -23.48 4.62 -8.01
N ILE A 11 -23.70 3.38 -8.45
CA ILE A 11 -23.19 2.88 -9.75
C ILE A 11 -23.68 3.71 -10.93
N THR A 12 -24.95 4.10 -10.93
CA THR A 12 -25.53 4.94 -12.01
C THR A 12 -24.80 6.28 -12.08
N GLN A 13 -24.55 6.93 -10.94
CA GLN A 13 -23.82 8.21 -10.90
C GLN A 13 -22.37 8.03 -11.40
N VAL A 14 -21.71 6.92 -11.05
CA VAL A 14 -20.36 6.61 -11.55
C VAL A 14 -20.37 6.44 -13.07
N GLN A 15 -21.34 5.72 -13.63
CA GLN A 15 -21.45 5.52 -15.08
C GLN A 15 -21.73 6.82 -15.83
N GLU A 16 -22.57 7.68 -15.29
CA GLU A 16 -22.87 9.01 -15.85
C GLU A 16 -21.63 9.91 -15.82
N ALA A 17 -20.95 10.03 -14.68
CA ALA A 17 -19.74 10.83 -14.54
C ALA A 17 -18.64 10.38 -15.53
N ILE A 18 -18.41 9.07 -15.66
CA ILE A 18 -17.40 8.52 -16.57
C ILE A 18 -17.80 8.70 -18.05
N THR A 19 -19.09 8.74 -18.35
CA THR A 19 -19.57 8.99 -19.71
C THR A 19 -19.42 10.46 -20.10
N VAL A 20 -19.81 11.38 -19.21
CA VAL A 20 -19.88 12.82 -19.48
C VAL A 20 -18.56 13.53 -19.16
N GLU A 21 -18.06 13.38 -17.94
CA GLU A 21 -16.88 14.09 -17.43
C GLU A 21 -15.58 13.34 -17.69
N LYS A 22 -15.65 12.03 -18.00
CA LYS A 22 -14.51 11.10 -18.17
C LYS A 22 -13.65 10.96 -16.92
N ARG A 23 -14.03 11.60 -15.84
CA ARG A 23 -13.33 11.61 -14.54
C ARG A 23 -14.34 11.46 -13.42
N ALA A 24 -13.96 10.77 -12.36
CA ALA A 24 -14.79 10.64 -11.16
C ALA A 24 -13.95 10.52 -9.90
N VAL A 25 -14.42 11.10 -8.80
CA VAL A 25 -13.92 10.90 -7.44
C VAL A 25 -14.99 10.13 -6.70
N ILE A 26 -14.62 8.96 -6.15
CA ILE A 26 -15.55 8.08 -5.43
C ILE A 26 -15.07 7.92 -4.00
N VAL A 27 -15.94 8.24 -3.06
CA VAL A 27 -15.69 8.10 -1.63
C VAL A 27 -16.61 7.04 -1.08
N ALA A 28 -16.01 5.99 -0.54
CA ALA A 28 -16.76 4.92 0.10
C ALA A 28 -15.92 4.28 1.20
N PRO A 29 -16.54 3.95 2.35
CA PRO A 29 -15.81 3.30 3.44
C PRO A 29 -15.28 1.93 3.02
N PRO A 30 -14.26 1.41 3.72
CA PRO A 30 -13.76 0.07 3.47
C PRO A 30 -14.86 -0.98 3.61
N GLY A 31 -14.93 -1.91 2.67
CA GLY A 31 -15.96 -2.97 2.65
C GLY A 31 -17.25 -2.60 1.90
N ALA A 32 -17.40 -1.37 1.40
CA ALA A 32 -18.56 -0.97 0.59
C ALA A 32 -18.62 -1.68 -0.78
N GLY A 33 -17.53 -2.32 -1.22
CA GLY A 33 -17.43 -3.02 -2.49
C GLY A 33 -16.82 -2.20 -3.63
N LYS A 34 -16.26 -0.98 -3.36
CA LYS A 34 -15.69 -0.09 -4.38
C LYS A 34 -14.68 -0.79 -5.29
N THR A 35 -13.70 -1.48 -4.72
CA THR A 35 -12.60 -2.16 -5.42
C THR A 35 -13.07 -3.28 -6.37
N THR A 36 -14.18 -3.95 -6.04
CA THR A 36 -14.62 -5.14 -6.78
C THR A 36 -15.82 -4.87 -7.68
N ILE A 37 -16.81 -4.12 -7.20
CA ILE A 37 -18.07 -3.94 -7.94
C ILE A 37 -17.96 -2.85 -9.01
N ILE A 38 -17.31 -1.72 -8.72
CA ILE A 38 -17.18 -0.62 -9.69
C ILE A 38 -16.52 -1.11 -10.98
N PRO A 39 -15.34 -1.75 -10.96
CA PRO A 39 -14.68 -2.19 -12.19
C PRO A 39 -15.52 -3.20 -12.99
N LEU A 40 -16.19 -4.13 -12.30
CA LEU A 40 -17.06 -5.11 -12.94
C LEU A 40 -18.25 -4.44 -13.62
N LYS A 41 -18.85 -3.42 -13.01
CA LYS A 41 -19.97 -2.67 -13.60
C LYS A 41 -19.55 -1.74 -14.75
N LEU A 42 -18.28 -1.37 -14.80
CA LEU A 42 -17.72 -0.59 -15.91
C LEU A 42 -17.37 -1.45 -17.14
N LEU A 43 -17.33 -2.79 -17.05
CA LEU A 43 -17.10 -3.66 -18.21
C LEU A 43 -18.13 -3.48 -19.31
N ASP A 44 -19.38 -3.20 -18.94
CA ASP A 44 -20.51 -3.04 -19.86
C ASP A 44 -20.68 -1.59 -20.34
N ASN A 45 -19.83 -0.65 -19.91
CA ASN A 45 -19.91 0.74 -20.34
C ASN A 45 -19.37 0.89 -21.78
N PRO A 46 -20.21 1.24 -22.76
CA PRO A 46 -19.82 1.31 -24.18
C PRO A 46 -18.78 2.38 -24.47
N ASN A 47 -18.61 3.32 -23.56
CA ASN A 47 -17.63 4.40 -23.69
C ASN A 47 -16.22 4.01 -23.22
N ILE A 48 -16.03 2.82 -22.61
CA ILE A 48 -14.72 2.32 -22.18
C ILE A 48 -14.20 1.32 -23.20
N ASN A 49 -13.37 1.81 -24.12
CA ASN A 49 -12.72 0.98 -25.12
C ASN A 49 -11.39 0.47 -24.62
N GLY A 50 -11.22 -0.86 -24.48
CA GLY A 50 -9.98 -1.48 -24.02
C GLY A 50 -10.03 -1.96 -22.56
N GLN A 51 -8.87 -2.00 -21.94
CA GLN A 51 -8.69 -2.51 -20.59
C GLN A 51 -9.05 -1.45 -19.53
N ILE A 52 -9.57 -1.94 -18.40
CA ILE A 52 -9.73 -1.18 -17.17
C ILE A 52 -8.53 -1.56 -16.27
N ILE A 53 -7.68 -0.59 -15.97
CA ILE A 53 -6.55 -0.76 -15.06
C ILE A 53 -6.99 -0.32 -13.67
N ILE A 54 -6.73 -1.16 -12.66
CA ILE A 54 -6.95 -0.83 -11.25
C ILE A 54 -5.59 -0.81 -10.56
N LEU A 55 -5.29 0.30 -9.90
CA LEU A 55 -4.06 0.47 -9.14
C LEU A 55 -4.31 0.19 -7.67
N GLU A 56 -3.53 -0.71 -7.14
CA GLU A 56 -3.53 -1.08 -5.74
C GLU A 56 -2.13 -0.82 -5.14
N PRO A 57 -2.02 -0.19 -3.96
CA PRO A 57 -0.71 0.12 -3.39
C PRO A 57 0.05 -1.13 -2.95
N ARG A 58 -0.65 -2.23 -2.70
CA ARG A 58 -0.08 -3.45 -2.12
C ARG A 58 -0.27 -4.68 -3.00
N ARG A 59 0.80 -5.45 -3.19
CA ARG A 59 0.80 -6.68 -4.00
C ARG A 59 -0.24 -7.71 -3.54
N LEU A 60 -0.43 -7.84 -2.22
CA LEU A 60 -1.43 -8.75 -1.64
C LEU A 60 -2.84 -8.32 -1.98
N ALA A 61 -3.13 -7.02 -1.84
CA ALA A 61 -4.42 -6.42 -2.16
C ALA A 61 -4.76 -6.56 -3.65
N ALA A 62 -3.80 -6.24 -4.53
CA ALA A 62 -3.98 -6.39 -5.97
C ALA A 62 -4.37 -7.83 -6.36
N ARG A 63 -3.69 -8.82 -5.78
CA ARG A 63 -4.01 -10.23 -6.04
C ARG A 63 -5.36 -10.64 -5.44
N ALA A 64 -5.67 -10.20 -4.22
CA ALA A 64 -6.93 -10.51 -3.56
C ALA A 64 -8.13 -9.89 -4.31
N ALA A 65 -8.01 -8.63 -4.75
CA ALA A 65 -9.04 -7.96 -5.54
C ALA A 65 -9.29 -8.68 -6.88
N ALA A 66 -8.23 -9.03 -7.60
CA ALA A 66 -8.36 -9.81 -8.84
C ALA A 66 -9.00 -11.18 -8.61
N SER A 67 -8.61 -11.88 -7.54
CA SER A 67 -9.20 -13.18 -7.19
C SER A 67 -10.68 -13.08 -6.88
N GLN A 68 -11.07 -12.06 -6.13
CA GLN A 68 -12.46 -11.84 -5.73
C GLN A 68 -13.34 -11.46 -6.94
N MET A 69 -12.86 -10.58 -7.82
CA MET A 69 -13.59 -10.22 -9.04
C MET A 69 -13.76 -11.41 -9.98
N ALA A 70 -12.71 -12.23 -10.18
CA ALA A 70 -12.79 -13.43 -10.99
C ALA A 70 -13.81 -14.44 -10.39
N ALA A 71 -13.82 -14.61 -9.07
CA ALA A 71 -14.79 -15.46 -8.38
C ALA A 71 -16.25 -14.96 -8.54
N ILE A 72 -16.47 -13.62 -8.53
CA ILE A 72 -17.80 -13.05 -8.78
C ILE A 72 -18.29 -13.38 -10.19
N LEU A 73 -17.38 -13.39 -11.18
CA LEU A 73 -17.67 -13.78 -12.56
C LEU A 73 -17.74 -15.30 -12.79
N ASN A 74 -17.43 -16.13 -11.76
CA ASN A 74 -17.24 -17.58 -11.87
C ASN A 74 -16.15 -17.96 -12.88
N GLU A 75 -15.08 -17.19 -12.96
CA GLU A 75 -13.96 -17.36 -13.89
C GLU A 75 -12.65 -17.64 -13.14
N LYS A 76 -11.64 -18.14 -13.87
CA LYS A 76 -10.26 -18.23 -13.36
C LYS A 76 -9.54 -16.91 -13.56
N ILE A 77 -8.59 -16.61 -12.63
CA ILE A 77 -7.72 -15.43 -12.77
C ILE A 77 -6.89 -15.55 -14.06
N GLY A 78 -6.94 -14.49 -14.87
CA GLY A 78 -6.28 -14.42 -16.17
C GLY A 78 -7.24 -14.52 -17.35
N GLU A 79 -8.53 -14.80 -17.10
CA GLU A 79 -9.61 -14.71 -18.11
C GLU A 79 -10.04 -13.24 -18.22
N THR A 80 -11.26 -12.86 -17.87
CA THR A 80 -11.71 -11.47 -17.90
C THR A 80 -10.95 -10.58 -16.90
N VAL A 81 -10.61 -11.11 -15.73
CA VAL A 81 -9.87 -10.41 -14.68
C VAL A 81 -8.50 -11.02 -14.48
N GLY A 82 -7.46 -10.18 -14.51
CA GLY A 82 -6.10 -10.59 -14.25
C GLY A 82 -5.35 -9.61 -13.35
N PHE A 83 -4.09 -9.90 -13.07
CA PHE A 83 -3.25 -8.99 -12.30
C PHE A 83 -1.80 -8.95 -12.82
N LYS A 84 -1.11 -7.81 -12.58
CA LYS A 84 0.32 -7.62 -12.78
C LYS A 84 0.94 -7.04 -11.51
N ILE A 85 1.86 -7.78 -10.89
CA ILE A 85 2.64 -7.33 -9.73
C ILE A 85 4.11 -7.66 -9.94
N LYS A 86 5.03 -7.02 -9.23
CA LYS A 86 6.47 -7.27 -9.35
C LYS A 86 6.77 -8.77 -9.25
N GLY A 87 7.31 -9.35 -10.31
CA GLY A 87 7.73 -10.75 -10.39
C GLY A 87 6.60 -11.76 -10.65
N LEU A 88 5.35 -11.34 -10.81
CA LEU A 88 4.24 -12.26 -11.10
C LEU A 88 3.17 -11.57 -11.94
N THR A 89 2.82 -12.20 -13.07
CA THR A 89 1.78 -11.73 -14.00
C THR A 89 0.82 -12.87 -14.30
N LYS A 90 -0.48 -12.60 -14.22
CA LYS A 90 -1.55 -13.49 -14.67
C LYS A 90 -2.58 -12.70 -15.48
N VAL A 91 -2.36 -12.60 -16.76
CA VAL A 91 -3.25 -11.97 -17.75
C VAL A 91 -3.22 -12.78 -19.05
N SER A 92 -4.27 -12.69 -19.84
CA SER A 92 -4.37 -13.24 -21.20
C SER A 92 -4.80 -12.15 -22.20
N LYS A 93 -4.95 -12.50 -23.44
CA LYS A 93 -5.50 -11.60 -24.48
C LYS A 93 -6.98 -11.22 -24.23
N GLN A 94 -7.69 -12.01 -23.44
CA GLN A 94 -9.10 -11.78 -23.09
C GLN A 94 -9.25 -10.90 -21.85
N THR A 95 -8.17 -10.61 -21.13
CA THR A 95 -8.22 -9.87 -19.87
C THR A 95 -8.64 -8.42 -20.13
N ARG A 96 -9.79 -8.05 -19.58
CA ARG A 96 -10.38 -6.71 -19.66
C ARG A 96 -10.11 -5.88 -18.40
N ILE A 97 -10.05 -6.49 -17.24
CA ILE A 97 -9.67 -5.83 -15.97
C ILE A 97 -8.31 -6.32 -15.54
N VAL A 98 -7.37 -5.39 -15.36
CA VAL A 98 -6.00 -5.70 -14.90
C VAL A 98 -5.73 -4.95 -13.60
N VAL A 99 -5.66 -5.69 -12.50
CA VAL A 99 -5.25 -5.12 -11.21
C VAL A 99 -3.72 -5.11 -11.14
N MET A 100 -3.13 -3.96 -10.84
CA MET A 100 -1.67 -3.85 -10.78
C MET A 100 -1.19 -2.90 -9.68
N THR A 101 0.09 -3.03 -9.32
CA THR A 101 0.73 -2.05 -8.43
C THR A 101 1.15 -0.80 -9.21
N GLU A 102 1.06 0.34 -8.57
CA GLU A 102 1.21 1.69 -9.14
C GLU A 102 2.46 1.89 -10.01
N GLY A 103 3.62 1.41 -9.54
CA GLY A 103 4.88 1.52 -10.30
C GLY A 103 4.88 0.77 -11.65
N ILE A 104 3.94 -0.15 -11.88
CA ILE A 104 3.78 -0.82 -13.18
C ILE A 104 3.10 0.13 -14.17
N LEU A 105 2.10 0.90 -13.72
CA LEU A 105 1.45 1.91 -14.57
C LEU A 105 2.46 2.96 -15.04
N ILE A 106 3.28 3.51 -14.14
CA ILE A 106 4.30 4.51 -14.49
C ILE A 106 5.19 3.98 -15.62
N ARG A 107 5.68 2.74 -15.51
CA ARG A 107 6.47 2.10 -16.57
C ARG A 107 5.71 1.88 -17.87
N MET A 108 4.42 1.53 -17.79
CA MET A 108 3.58 1.38 -18.98
C MET A 108 3.45 2.72 -19.71
N ILE A 109 3.19 3.81 -19.00
CA ILE A 109 3.10 5.16 -19.55
C ILE A 109 4.44 5.57 -20.17
N GLN A 110 5.56 5.38 -19.47
CA GLN A 110 6.90 5.72 -19.94
C GLN A 110 7.31 4.93 -21.18
N SER A 111 6.93 3.65 -21.26
CA SER A 111 7.31 2.79 -22.39
C SER A 111 6.41 2.98 -23.61
N ASN A 112 5.15 3.30 -23.41
CA ASN A 112 4.16 3.52 -24.47
C ASN A 112 3.12 4.57 -24.04
N PRO A 113 3.42 5.87 -24.27
CA PRO A 113 2.51 6.94 -23.90
C PRO A 113 1.13 6.89 -24.57
N SER A 114 0.99 6.17 -25.70
CA SER A 114 -0.31 6.06 -26.34
C SER A 114 -1.33 5.29 -25.50
N LEU A 115 -0.90 4.32 -24.67
CA LEU A 115 -1.76 3.43 -23.90
C LEU A 115 -3.01 2.96 -24.67
N SER A 116 -2.86 2.67 -25.96
CA SER A 116 -3.99 2.43 -26.90
C SER A 116 -4.93 1.31 -26.45
N GLU A 117 -4.41 0.36 -25.65
CA GLU A 117 -5.20 -0.76 -25.13
C GLU A 117 -5.96 -0.42 -23.83
N VAL A 118 -5.77 0.80 -23.25
CA VAL A 118 -6.33 1.20 -21.96
C VAL A 118 -7.45 2.21 -22.17
N GLY A 119 -8.65 1.90 -21.69
CA GLY A 119 -9.80 2.80 -21.74
C GLY A 119 -10.10 3.50 -20.40
N CYS A 120 -9.69 2.90 -19.28
CA CYS A 120 -9.94 3.47 -17.96
C CYS A 120 -8.82 3.13 -16.98
N ILE A 121 -8.42 4.10 -16.15
CA ILE A 121 -7.48 3.92 -15.04
C ILE A 121 -8.21 4.27 -13.75
N ILE A 122 -8.16 3.36 -12.78
CA ILE A 122 -8.77 3.49 -11.46
C ILE A 122 -7.64 3.49 -10.41
N PHE A 123 -7.51 4.59 -9.69
CA PHE A 123 -6.61 4.74 -8.55
C PHE A 123 -7.38 4.36 -7.28
N ASP A 124 -7.20 3.14 -6.79
CA ASP A 124 -7.82 2.70 -5.54
C ASP A 124 -6.94 2.99 -4.33
N GLU A 125 -7.57 3.10 -3.16
CA GLU A 125 -6.92 3.46 -1.89
C GLU A 125 -6.03 4.72 -1.99
N PHE A 126 -6.42 5.70 -2.82
CA PHE A 126 -5.63 6.91 -3.10
C PHE A 126 -5.27 7.71 -1.85
N HIS A 127 -6.03 7.57 -0.78
CA HIS A 127 -5.74 8.18 0.52
C HIS A 127 -4.45 7.66 1.19
N GLU A 128 -3.87 6.55 0.73
CA GLU A 128 -2.53 6.12 1.19
C GLU A 128 -1.42 7.07 0.69
N ARG A 129 -1.69 7.90 -0.33
CA ARG A 129 -0.82 8.96 -0.84
C ARG A 129 0.61 8.48 -1.09
N SER A 130 0.74 7.32 -1.75
CA SER A 130 2.05 6.84 -2.19
C SER A 130 2.64 7.76 -3.27
N ILE A 131 3.96 7.91 -3.29
CA ILE A 131 4.66 8.71 -4.31
C ILE A 131 4.39 8.21 -5.73
N ASN A 132 4.21 6.89 -5.90
CA ASN A 132 3.89 6.30 -7.20
C ASN A 132 2.43 6.56 -7.61
N SER A 133 1.50 6.62 -6.65
CA SER A 133 0.11 6.98 -6.93
C SER A 133 0.00 8.43 -7.37
N ASP A 134 0.62 9.33 -6.63
CA ASP A 134 0.64 10.76 -6.96
C ASP A 134 1.28 11.03 -8.34
N LEU A 135 2.44 10.41 -8.63
CA LEU A 135 3.09 10.52 -9.93
C LEU A 135 2.28 9.86 -11.06
N GLY A 136 1.74 8.66 -10.80
CA GLY A 136 0.92 7.94 -11.78
C GLY A 136 -0.34 8.72 -12.16
N LEU A 137 -0.98 9.39 -11.19
CA LEU A 137 -2.13 10.25 -11.45
C LEU A 137 -1.74 11.48 -12.26
N ALA A 138 -0.65 12.17 -11.89
CA ALA A 138 -0.18 13.35 -12.62
C ALA A 138 0.19 13.02 -14.06
N LEU A 139 0.89 11.91 -14.31
CA LEU A 139 1.19 11.41 -15.65
C LEU A 139 -0.07 11.05 -16.43
N SER A 140 -1.05 10.38 -15.80
CA SER A 140 -2.30 9.99 -16.44
C SER A 140 -3.16 11.19 -16.82
N LEU A 141 -3.19 12.24 -15.97
CA LEU A 141 -3.89 13.48 -16.26
C LEU A 141 -3.26 14.22 -17.43
N GLN A 142 -1.94 14.37 -17.43
CA GLN A 142 -1.23 15.03 -18.54
C GLN A 142 -1.38 14.24 -19.84
N LEU A 143 -1.34 12.91 -19.78
CA LEU A 143 -1.59 12.04 -20.92
C LEU A 143 -2.99 12.24 -21.48
N ALA A 144 -4.01 12.30 -20.62
CA ALA A 144 -5.39 12.53 -21.01
C ALA A 144 -5.59 13.92 -21.66
N GLU A 145 -4.86 14.91 -21.21
CA GLU A 145 -4.93 16.27 -21.76
C GLU A 145 -4.24 16.40 -23.13
N ILE A 146 -3.11 15.73 -23.34
CA ILE A 146 -2.26 15.93 -24.53
C ILE A 146 -2.56 14.90 -25.64
N LEU A 147 -2.71 13.62 -25.28
CA LEU A 147 -2.73 12.52 -26.26
C LEU A 147 -4.02 11.68 -26.23
N ARG A 148 -4.66 11.51 -25.07
CA ARG A 148 -5.71 10.54 -24.85
C ARG A 148 -6.95 11.18 -24.24
N SER A 149 -7.53 12.13 -24.97
CA SER A 149 -8.77 12.81 -24.53
C SER A 149 -9.97 11.86 -24.29
N ASP A 150 -9.85 10.60 -24.71
CA ASP A 150 -10.81 9.51 -24.49
C ASP A 150 -10.55 8.74 -23.18
N LEU A 151 -9.37 8.86 -22.57
CA LEU A 151 -8.98 8.13 -21.37
C LEU A 151 -9.81 8.55 -20.15
N ARG A 152 -10.36 7.57 -19.46
CA ARG A 152 -11.15 7.78 -18.26
C ARG A 152 -10.31 7.56 -17.03
N ILE A 153 -10.47 8.44 -16.03
CA ILE A 153 -9.70 8.40 -14.79
C ILE A 153 -10.66 8.44 -13.60
N ILE A 154 -10.53 7.45 -12.72
CA ILE A 154 -11.30 7.34 -11.49
C ILE A 154 -10.34 7.34 -10.31
N VAL A 155 -10.63 8.14 -9.30
CA VAL A 155 -9.94 8.08 -8.00
C VAL A 155 -10.92 7.58 -6.96
N MET A 156 -10.54 6.49 -6.25
CA MET A 156 -11.34 5.91 -5.18
C MET A 156 -10.61 6.06 -3.85
N SER A 157 -11.35 6.45 -2.83
CA SER A 157 -10.82 6.71 -1.50
C SER A 157 -11.77 6.30 -0.40
N ALA A 158 -11.23 6.02 0.80
CA ALA A 158 -12.02 5.82 2.00
C ALA A 158 -12.15 7.10 2.84
N THR A 159 -11.12 7.93 2.82
CA THR A 159 -11.03 9.18 3.59
C THR A 159 -10.08 10.12 2.85
N LEU A 160 -10.53 11.25 2.38
CA LEU A 160 -9.67 12.29 1.81
C LEU A 160 -10.27 13.66 2.07
N ASP A 161 -9.43 14.68 1.96
CA ASP A 161 -9.87 15.99 1.55
C ASP A 161 -10.41 15.87 0.10
N VAL A 162 -11.69 15.54 0.03
CA VAL A 162 -12.38 15.18 -1.21
C VAL A 162 -12.44 16.38 -2.15
N GLY A 163 -12.46 17.59 -1.59
CA GLY A 163 -12.48 18.84 -2.35
C GLY A 163 -11.24 18.97 -3.20
N SER A 164 -10.06 18.89 -2.59
CA SER A 164 -8.78 19.03 -3.31
C SER A 164 -8.57 18.00 -4.42
N VAL A 165 -9.07 16.76 -4.24
CA VAL A 165 -9.00 15.73 -5.31
C VAL A 165 -10.00 16.02 -6.41
N SER A 166 -11.21 16.49 -6.08
CA SER A 166 -12.21 16.87 -7.09
C SER A 166 -11.74 18.05 -7.93
N ASP A 167 -11.13 19.04 -7.30
CA ASP A 167 -10.53 20.19 -7.98
C ASP A 167 -9.38 19.75 -8.89
N LEU A 168 -8.52 18.85 -8.43
CA LEU A 168 -7.42 18.29 -9.24
C LEU A 168 -7.92 17.58 -10.49
N LEU A 169 -9.02 16.85 -10.37
CA LEU A 169 -9.63 16.10 -11.48
C LEU A 169 -10.61 16.93 -12.32
N ASP A 170 -10.88 18.19 -11.97
CA ASP A 170 -11.89 19.03 -12.60
C ASP A 170 -13.28 18.34 -12.63
N THR A 171 -13.68 17.67 -11.54
CA THR A 171 -14.98 17.02 -11.39
C THR A 171 -15.98 17.93 -10.66
N LYS A 172 -17.26 17.85 -11.02
CA LYS A 172 -18.30 18.70 -10.41
C LYS A 172 -18.52 18.44 -8.93
N ALA A 173 -18.53 17.18 -8.55
CA ALA A 173 -18.70 16.75 -7.16
C ALA A 173 -18.21 15.31 -6.96
N PRO A 174 -17.76 14.97 -5.76
CA PRO A 174 -17.45 13.58 -5.41
C PRO A 174 -18.73 12.75 -5.33
N ILE A 175 -18.64 11.50 -5.73
CA ILE A 175 -19.68 10.49 -5.57
C ILE A 175 -19.47 9.80 -4.25
N ILE A 176 -20.39 9.99 -3.31
CA ILE A 176 -20.27 9.48 -1.94
C ILE A 176 -21.21 8.30 -1.73
N SER A 177 -20.66 7.17 -1.33
CA SER A 177 -21.44 6.01 -0.88
C SER A 177 -21.33 5.93 0.65
N ASP A 178 -22.44 6.06 1.34
CA ASP A 178 -22.47 6.11 2.82
C ASP A 178 -22.05 4.81 3.49
N GLY A 179 -22.03 3.71 2.76
CA GLY A 179 -21.60 2.41 3.30
C GLY A 179 -22.46 1.92 4.48
N ARG A 180 -22.45 0.62 4.71
CA ARG A 180 -23.02 0.06 5.95
C ARG A 180 -21.89 -0.11 6.96
N ALA A 181 -21.63 0.90 7.78
CA ALA A 181 -20.79 0.75 8.95
C ALA A 181 -21.67 0.51 10.18
N TYR A 182 -21.40 -0.56 10.89
CA TYR A 182 -22.05 -0.80 12.17
C TYR A 182 -21.42 0.08 13.25
N PRO A 183 -22.16 0.49 14.29
CA PRO A 183 -21.63 1.30 15.38
C PRO A 183 -20.43 0.62 16.05
N VAL A 184 -19.41 1.42 16.36
CA VAL A 184 -18.22 0.98 17.09
C VAL A 184 -18.12 1.80 18.37
N ASN A 185 -18.19 1.14 19.52
CA ASN A 185 -17.93 1.77 20.80
C ASN A 185 -16.44 2.00 20.97
N CYS A 186 -16.02 3.26 21.17
CA CYS A 186 -14.62 3.62 21.30
C CYS A 186 -14.27 3.99 22.73
N GLU A 187 -13.31 3.28 23.30
CA GLU A 187 -12.80 3.51 24.65
C GLU A 187 -11.34 4.00 24.62
N TYR A 188 -11.02 4.87 25.54
CA TYR A 188 -9.71 5.50 25.68
C TYR A 188 -9.13 5.23 27.05
N LEU A 189 -7.84 5.42 27.20
CA LEU A 189 -7.23 5.45 28.52
C LEU A 189 -7.78 6.64 29.33
N SER A 190 -8.00 6.43 30.63
CA SER A 190 -8.51 7.46 31.54
C SER A 190 -7.53 8.63 31.74
N ARG A 191 -6.25 8.42 31.49
CA ARG A 191 -5.15 9.42 31.60
C ARG A 191 -4.09 9.19 30.54
N PRO A 192 -3.37 10.25 30.12
CA PRO A 192 -2.21 10.14 29.27
C PRO A 192 -1.14 9.22 29.90
N ARG A 193 -0.41 8.51 29.05
CA ARG A 193 0.68 7.64 29.51
C ARG A 193 1.87 8.45 30.00
N SER A 194 2.49 7.97 31.06
CA SER A 194 3.77 8.47 31.53
C SER A 194 4.93 7.96 30.67
N LYS A 195 6.04 8.71 30.61
CA LYS A 195 7.29 8.28 29.95
C LYS A 195 7.86 6.98 30.54
N ASN A 196 7.55 6.69 31.79
CA ASN A 196 8.03 5.50 32.52
C ASN A 196 7.11 4.28 32.33
N ASP A 197 5.97 4.43 31.66
CA ASP A 197 5.05 3.33 31.45
C ASP A 197 5.65 2.32 30.45
N LYS A 198 5.59 1.05 30.81
CA LYS A 198 5.99 -0.07 29.96
C LYS A 198 4.98 -0.26 28.85
N LEU A 199 5.19 0.47 27.75
CA LEU A 199 4.23 0.62 26.64
C LEU A 199 3.66 -0.70 26.15
N TRP A 200 4.51 -1.70 25.89
CA TRP A 200 4.06 -2.95 25.27
C TRP A 200 3.48 -3.94 26.29
N GLU A 201 3.90 -3.88 27.55
CA GLU A 201 3.26 -4.64 28.63
C GLU A 201 1.84 -4.14 28.90
N ASN A 202 1.66 -2.79 28.95
CA ASN A 202 0.33 -2.18 29.11
C ASN A 202 -0.55 -2.43 27.89
N PHE A 203 0.02 -2.41 26.68
CA PHE A 203 -0.71 -2.75 25.48
C PHE A 203 -1.17 -4.22 25.47
N ALA A 204 -0.31 -5.15 25.84
CA ALA A 204 -0.67 -6.55 25.98
C ALA A 204 -1.76 -6.77 27.04
N LYS A 205 -1.71 -6.02 28.15
CA LYS A 205 -2.79 -6.03 29.14
C LYS A 205 -4.11 -5.54 28.54
N LEU A 206 -4.09 -4.41 27.81
CA LEU A 206 -5.29 -3.87 27.15
C LEU A 206 -5.90 -4.88 26.17
N VAL A 207 -5.08 -5.62 25.43
CA VAL A 207 -5.55 -6.71 24.53
C VAL A 207 -6.18 -7.85 25.35
N SER A 208 -5.60 -8.20 26.50
CA SER A 208 -6.13 -9.24 27.39
C SER A 208 -7.47 -8.79 28.00
N ASP A 209 -7.54 -7.56 28.52
CA ASP A 209 -8.77 -7.01 29.07
C ASP A 209 -9.89 -6.97 28.01
N ALA A 210 -9.56 -6.54 26.76
CA ALA A 210 -10.49 -6.57 25.64
C ALA A 210 -10.94 -8.00 25.28
N PHE A 211 -10.06 -8.99 25.40
CA PHE A 211 -10.41 -10.39 25.18
C PHE A 211 -11.43 -10.90 26.21
N GLU A 212 -11.31 -10.49 27.47
CA GLU A 212 -12.22 -10.91 28.55
C GLU A 212 -13.57 -10.19 28.47
N MET A 213 -13.58 -8.89 28.08
CA MET A 213 -14.78 -8.04 28.13
C MET A 213 -15.66 -8.13 26.88
N THR A 214 -15.16 -8.70 25.78
CA THR A 214 -15.85 -8.64 24.48
C THR A 214 -15.87 -10.00 23.80
N GLU A 215 -16.63 -10.10 22.71
CA GLU A 215 -16.71 -11.28 21.86
C GLU A 215 -16.21 -10.98 20.43
N GLY A 216 -15.96 -12.08 19.67
CA GLY A 216 -15.47 -12.00 18.29
C GLY A 216 -13.95 -11.78 18.20
N GLY A 217 -13.41 -11.81 17.00
CA GLY A 217 -11.96 -11.68 16.76
C GLY A 217 -11.43 -10.30 17.12
N ILE A 218 -10.19 -10.26 17.60
CA ILE A 218 -9.45 -9.03 17.95
C ILE A 218 -8.41 -8.73 16.88
N LEU A 219 -8.34 -7.48 16.45
CA LEU A 219 -7.27 -6.95 15.62
C LEU A 219 -6.50 -5.88 16.40
N ALA A 220 -5.27 -6.19 16.78
CA ALA A 220 -4.42 -5.31 17.55
C ALA A 220 -3.34 -4.67 16.65
N PHE A 221 -3.33 -3.33 16.57
CA PHE A 221 -2.38 -2.58 15.73
C PHE A 221 -1.12 -2.20 16.49
N LEU A 222 0.03 -2.58 15.93
CA LEU A 222 1.37 -2.34 16.47
C LEU A 222 2.29 -1.76 15.38
N PRO A 223 3.31 -0.96 15.72
CA PRO A 223 4.13 -0.27 14.72
C PRO A 223 5.03 -1.20 13.90
N GLY A 224 5.45 -2.36 14.43
CA GLY A 224 6.39 -3.21 13.72
C GLY A 224 6.48 -4.64 14.24
N GLU A 225 7.29 -5.46 13.53
CA GLU A 225 7.46 -6.89 13.83
C GLU A 225 8.04 -7.13 15.24
N ALA A 226 8.99 -6.30 15.69
CA ALA A 226 9.60 -6.47 17.01
C ALA A 226 8.57 -6.31 18.13
N GLU A 227 7.70 -5.29 18.02
CA GLU A 227 6.64 -5.03 18.97
C GLU A 227 5.55 -6.12 18.91
N ILE A 228 5.24 -6.63 17.71
CA ILE A 228 4.33 -7.77 17.52
C ILE A 228 4.87 -9.00 18.25
N ARG A 229 6.15 -9.34 18.06
CA ARG A 229 6.78 -10.51 18.72
C ARG A 229 6.84 -10.37 20.24
N ALA A 230 7.17 -9.17 20.73
CA ALA A 230 7.17 -8.90 22.18
C ALA A 230 5.76 -9.04 22.77
N THR A 231 4.75 -8.47 22.12
CA THR A 231 3.34 -8.57 22.54
C THR A 231 2.83 -10.00 22.44
N GLU A 232 3.16 -10.74 21.38
CA GLU A 232 2.81 -12.15 21.22
C GLU A 232 3.29 -13.01 22.40
N LYS A 233 4.56 -12.81 22.82
CA LYS A 233 5.12 -13.52 23.95
C LYS A 233 4.33 -13.25 25.24
N LEU A 234 4.03 -11.99 25.53
CA LEU A 234 3.28 -11.59 26.72
C LEU A 234 1.84 -12.13 26.72
N LEU A 235 1.19 -12.15 25.54
CA LEU A 235 -0.19 -12.64 25.41
C LEU A 235 -0.29 -14.16 25.55
N LYS A 236 0.71 -14.92 25.09
CA LYS A 236 0.77 -16.37 25.32
C LYS A 236 0.80 -16.77 26.78
N GLU A 237 1.29 -15.89 27.65
CA GLU A 237 1.32 -16.11 29.10
C GLU A 237 0.01 -15.71 29.79
N LYS A 238 -0.79 -14.84 29.17
CA LYS A 238 -2.00 -14.22 29.76
C LYS A 238 -3.31 -14.79 29.25
N LEU A 239 -3.37 -15.12 27.96
CA LEU A 239 -4.62 -15.54 27.33
C LEU A 239 -4.85 -17.06 27.50
N PRO A 240 -6.10 -17.51 27.55
CA PRO A 240 -6.44 -18.91 27.63
C PRO A 240 -6.10 -19.64 26.31
N ASN A 241 -6.03 -20.98 26.36
CA ASN A 241 -5.73 -21.83 25.21
C ASN A 241 -6.74 -21.70 24.06
N SER A 242 -7.92 -21.15 24.31
CA SER A 242 -8.90 -20.82 23.28
C SER A 242 -8.54 -19.62 22.41
N ALA A 243 -7.52 -18.84 22.79
CA ALA A 243 -7.02 -17.72 21.99
C ALA A 243 -5.97 -18.18 20.97
N ILE A 244 -6.25 -17.95 19.67
CA ILE A 244 -5.28 -18.19 18.59
C ILE A 244 -4.62 -16.86 18.23
N ILE A 245 -3.38 -16.67 18.65
CA ILE A 245 -2.59 -15.45 18.41
C ILE A 245 -1.91 -15.59 17.05
N MET A 246 -2.18 -14.65 16.15
CA MET A 246 -1.70 -14.64 14.77
C MET A 246 -0.95 -13.34 14.44
N PRO A 247 0.39 -13.35 14.31
CA PRO A 247 1.14 -12.19 13.86
C PRO A 247 0.94 -11.93 12.37
N LEU A 248 0.68 -10.66 11.97
CA LEU A 248 0.47 -10.24 10.58
C LEU A 248 1.35 -9.02 10.24
N TYR A 249 2.35 -9.21 9.40
CA TYR A 249 3.23 -8.15 8.92
C TYR A 249 3.78 -8.46 7.52
N GLY A 250 4.27 -7.44 6.82
CA GLY A 250 4.59 -7.51 5.38
C GLY A 250 5.71 -8.47 4.97
N SER A 251 6.57 -8.95 5.91
CA SER A 251 7.61 -9.95 5.61
C SER A 251 7.19 -11.41 5.82
N LEU A 252 5.96 -11.66 6.28
CA LEU A 252 5.43 -13.01 6.36
C LEU A 252 5.27 -13.65 4.97
N PRO A 253 5.45 -14.99 4.85
CA PRO A 253 5.09 -15.72 3.65
C PRO A 253 3.62 -15.52 3.28
N PHE A 254 3.35 -15.45 1.97
CA PHE A 254 2.00 -15.19 1.44
C PHE A 254 0.94 -16.18 1.95
N GLU A 255 1.29 -17.45 2.01
CA GLU A 255 0.38 -18.51 2.50
C GLU A 255 -0.02 -18.32 3.96
N GLN A 256 0.92 -17.86 4.80
CA GLN A 256 0.64 -17.55 6.19
C GLN A 256 -0.26 -16.31 6.32
N GLN A 257 -0.03 -15.28 5.48
CA GLN A 257 -0.90 -14.13 5.45
C GLN A 257 -2.34 -14.52 5.06
N ASN A 258 -2.52 -15.37 4.03
CA ASN A 258 -3.84 -15.83 3.60
C ASN A 258 -4.59 -16.60 4.69
N LYS A 259 -3.91 -17.49 5.41
CA LYS A 259 -4.52 -18.23 6.53
C LYS A 259 -5.09 -17.33 7.62
N ILE A 260 -4.45 -16.16 7.84
CA ILE A 260 -4.93 -15.18 8.82
C ILE A 260 -6.22 -14.49 8.35
N LEU A 261 -6.39 -14.30 7.04
CA LEU A 261 -7.58 -13.66 6.47
C LEU A 261 -8.82 -14.55 6.54
N GLU A 262 -8.64 -15.86 6.46
CA GLU A 262 -9.73 -16.84 6.47
C GLU A 262 -10.44 -16.92 7.84
N PRO A 263 -11.73 -17.31 7.90
CA PRO A 263 -12.41 -17.59 9.16
C PRO A 263 -11.76 -18.77 9.87
N LEU A 264 -11.86 -18.83 11.19
CA LEU A 264 -11.51 -20.03 11.95
C LEU A 264 -12.53 -21.13 11.63
N LYS A 265 -12.04 -22.35 11.51
CA LYS A 265 -12.88 -23.52 11.25
C LYS A 265 -13.66 -23.98 12.49
N ASP A 266 -13.12 -23.67 13.66
CA ASP A 266 -13.67 -24.06 14.96
C ASP A 266 -14.01 -22.78 15.74
N GLU A 267 -15.29 -22.58 16.01
CA GLU A 267 -15.84 -21.41 16.71
C GLU A 267 -15.53 -21.41 18.22
N THR A 268 -15.01 -22.50 18.77
CA THR A 268 -14.56 -22.55 20.17
C THR A 268 -13.28 -21.73 20.39
N PHE A 269 -12.54 -21.47 19.31
CA PHE A 269 -11.34 -20.64 19.34
C PHE A 269 -11.63 -19.20 18.95
N ARG A 270 -10.92 -18.29 19.57
CA ARG A 270 -11.03 -16.85 19.30
C ARG A 270 -9.73 -16.31 18.69
N LYS A 271 -9.85 -15.66 17.54
CA LYS A 271 -8.73 -15.08 16.80
C LYS A 271 -8.25 -13.79 17.45
N VAL A 272 -6.92 -13.68 17.67
CA VAL A 272 -6.24 -12.44 18.08
C VAL A 272 -5.14 -12.15 17.07
N VAL A 273 -5.36 -11.18 16.19
CA VAL A 273 -4.42 -10.80 15.13
C VAL A 273 -3.59 -9.62 15.60
N LEU A 274 -2.27 -9.78 15.69
CA LEU A 274 -1.32 -8.71 15.99
C LEU A 274 -0.77 -8.19 14.66
N SER A 275 -1.12 -6.97 14.27
CA SER A 275 -0.84 -6.48 12.92
C SER A 275 -0.12 -5.15 12.91
N THR A 276 0.68 -4.93 11.87
CA THR A 276 1.11 -3.59 11.47
C THR A 276 0.01 -2.89 10.66
N SER A 277 0.30 -1.70 10.12
CA SER A 277 -0.61 -0.99 9.21
C SER A 277 -1.02 -1.79 7.96
N ILE A 278 -0.48 -2.99 7.72
CA ILE A 278 -0.89 -3.86 6.61
C ILE A 278 -2.39 -4.24 6.68
N ALA A 279 -2.97 -4.32 7.87
CA ALA A 279 -4.39 -4.60 8.07
C ALA A 279 -5.25 -3.33 8.17
N GLU A 280 -4.70 -2.15 7.92
CA GLU A 280 -5.40 -0.88 8.05
C GLU A 280 -6.36 -0.60 6.89
N THR A 281 -5.98 -0.99 5.66
CA THR A 281 -6.74 -0.69 4.44
C THR A 281 -7.20 -1.96 3.71
N SER A 282 -6.71 -2.29 2.60
CA SER A 282 -7.18 -3.23 1.57
C SER A 282 -7.42 -4.69 1.99
N LEU A 283 -7.10 -5.12 3.22
CA LEU A 283 -7.30 -6.50 3.67
C LEU A 283 -8.57 -6.65 4.53
N THR A 284 -9.37 -7.66 4.26
CA THR A 284 -10.51 -8.03 5.11
C THR A 284 -10.16 -9.30 5.88
N ILE A 285 -10.10 -9.18 7.21
CA ILE A 285 -9.88 -10.31 8.11
C ILE A 285 -11.23 -10.76 8.64
N SER A 286 -11.57 -12.02 8.42
CA SER A 286 -12.86 -12.56 8.82
C SER A 286 -13.01 -12.62 10.35
N GLY A 287 -14.21 -12.29 10.85
CA GLY A 287 -14.60 -12.46 12.24
C GLY A 287 -14.11 -11.38 13.21
N ILE A 288 -13.48 -10.29 12.73
CA ILE A 288 -13.05 -9.19 13.59
C ILE A 288 -14.23 -8.33 14.02
N LYS A 289 -14.39 -8.16 15.36
CA LYS A 289 -15.34 -7.26 16.00
C LYS A 289 -14.70 -6.30 17.00
N VAL A 290 -13.42 -6.52 17.31
CA VAL A 290 -12.70 -5.72 18.29
C VAL A 290 -11.39 -5.22 17.69
N VAL A 291 -11.13 -3.94 17.86
CA VAL A 291 -9.84 -3.30 17.52
C VAL A 291 -9.15 -2.84 18.78
N VAL A 292 -7.86 -3.09 18.90
CA VAL A 292 -6.99 -2.51 19.94
C VAL A 292 -5.88 -1.75 19.23
N ASP A 293 -5.83 -0.44 19.42
CA ASP A 293 -4.87 0.43 18.70
C ASP A 293 -3.79 0.97 19.63
N SER A 294 -2.54 0.71 19.30
CA SER A 294 -1.39 1.25 20.04
C SER A 294 -1.21 2.75 19.91
N GLY A 295 -1.77 3.38 18.85
CA GLY A 295 -1.56 4.77 18.51
C GLY A 295 -0.25 5.05 17.77
N TYR A 296 0.45 4.00 17.34
CA TYR A 296 1.73 4.13 16.64
C TYR A 296 1.75 3.43 15.29
N THR A 297 2.59 3.97 14.41
CA THR A 297 2.91 3.39 13.10
C THR A 297 4.40 3.53 12.84
N ARG A 298 4.92 2.77 11.88
CA ARG A 298 6.32 2.87 11.45
C ARG A 298 6.35 3.28 9.99
N ARG A 299 7.01 4.43 9.71
CA ARG A 299 7.14 4.98 8.37
C ARG A 299 8.60 5.16 7.99
N SER A 300 8.87 4.99 6.71
CA SER A 300 10.14 5.38 6.12
C SER A 300 10.21 6.90 6.04
N ARG A 301 11.29 7.49 6.54
CA ARG A 301 11.58 8.92 6.42
C ARG A 301 12.97 9.11 5.86
N TYR A 302 13.08 9.88 4.81
CA TYR A 302 14.34 10.24 4.22
C TYR A 302 15.08 11.25 5.08
N ASP A 303 16.36 11.00 5.32
CA ASP A 303 17.28 11.92 5.98
C ASP A 303 18.19 12.57 4.92
N PRO A 304 17.98 13.85 4.61
CA PRO A 304 18.78 14.55 3.59
C PRO A 304 20.27 14.65 3.93
N THR A 305 20.64 14.53 5.22
CA THR A 305 22.02 14.65 5.66
C THR A 305 22.82 13.40 5.35
N SER A 306 22.24 12.23 5.62
CA SER A 306 22.88 10.95 5.32
C SER A 306 22.59 10.41 3.92
N GLY A 307 21.58 10.97 3.22
CA GLY A 307 21.09 10.46 1.95
C GLY A 307 20.44 9.07 2.05
N MET A 308 19.99 8.69 3.24
CA MET A 308 19.38 7.38 3.52
C MET A 308 18.00 7.52 4.13
N SER A 309 17.16 6.51 3.90
CA SER A 309 15.85 6.41 4.54
C SER A 309 15.94 5.56 5.81
N ARG A 310 15.25 6.00 6.86
CA ARG A 310 15.13 5.27 8.14
C ARG A 310 13.68 4.99 8.45
N LEU A 311 13.41 3.82 9.03
CA LEU A 311 12.11 3.51 9.60
C LEU A 311 11.98 4.17 10.97
N ILE A 312 11.04 5.11 11.09
CA ILE A 312 10.77 5.86 12.32
C ILE A 312 9.40 5.45 12.87
N THR A 313 9.36 5.10 14.16
CA THR A 313 8.10 4.92 14.89
C THR A 313 7.57 6.29 15.30
N GLN A 314 6.32 6.56 14.93
CA GLN A 314 5.65 7.84 15.18
C GLN A 314 4.18 7.63 15.55
N LYS A 315 3.52 8.63 16.13
CA LYS A 315 2.07 8.61 16.35
C LYS A 315 1.34 8.56 15.01
N ILE A 316 0.18 7.91 15.00
CA ILE A 316 -0.72 7.91 13.85
C ILE A 316 -1.48 9.24 13.76
N SER A 317 -2.09 9.50 12.62
CA SER A 317 -3.04 10.58 12.42
C SER A 317 -4.44 10.18 12.91
N LYS A 318 -5.35 11.17 13.04
CA LYS A 318 -6.76 10.91 13.37
C LYS A 318 -7.45 10.08 12.29
N ALA A 319 -7.16 10.35 11.01
CA ALA A 319 -7.69 9.58 9.89
C ALA A 319 -7.31 8.10 9.99
N GLU A 320 -6.03 7.78 10.28
CA GLU A 320 -5.58 6.40 10.48
C GLU A 320 -6.26 5.75 11.69
N ALA A 321 -6.39 6.46 12.81
CA ALA A 321 -7.09 5.97 14.00
C ALA A 321 -8.54 5.59 13.68
N ASN A 322 -9.24 6.42 12.90
CA ASN A 322 -10.62 6.17 12.48
C ASN A 322 -10.72 5.00 11.48
N GLN A 323 -9.78 4.87 10.54
CA GLN A 323 -9.70 3.72 9.63
C GLN A 323 -9.51 2.41 10.38
N ARG A 324 -8.59 2.37 11.36
CA ARG A 324 -8.36 1.22 12.23
C ARG A 324 -9.61 0.87 13.03
N MET A 325 -10.25 1.86 13.66
CA MET A 325 -11.51 1.69 14.38
C MET A 325 -12.59 1.09 13.48
N GLY A 326 -12.73 1.55 12.25
CA GLY A 326 -13.69 1.04 11.26
C GLY A 326 -13.56 -0.45 10.95
N ARG A 327 -12.41 -1.08 11.28
CA ARG A 327 -12.24 -2.53 11.12
C ARG A 327 -13.14 -3.35 12.05
N ALA A 328 -13.52 -2.81 13.20
CA ALA A 328 -14.43 -3.46 14.15
C ALA A 328 -15.89 -3.44 13.69
N GLY A 329 -16.30 -2.42 12.92
CA GLY A 329 -17.70 -2.20 12.49
C GLY A 329 -18.06 -2.74 11.10
N ARG A 330 -17.32 -3.69 10.53
CA ARG A 330 -17.56 -4.17 9.16
C ARG A 330 -18.73 -5.14 9.01
N VAL A 331 -18.92 -6.01 9.96
CA VAL A 331 -19.90 -7.12 9.89
C VAL A 331 -20.97 -7.06 10.99
N ALA A 332 -20.68 -6.40 12.09
CA ALA A 332 -21.57 -6.21 13.24
C ALA A 332 -21.07 -5.01 14.06
N SER A 333 -21.85 -4.58 15.05
CA SER A 333 -21.39 -3.63 16.06
C SER A 333 -20.14 -4.15 16.76
N GLY A 334 -19.19 -3.26 17.03
CA GLY A 334 -17.88 -3.64 17.53
C GLY A 334 -17.34 -2.70 18.60
N TRP A 335 -16.10 -2.97 19.01
CA TRP A 335 -15.38 -2.23 20.03
C TRP A 335 -14.02 -1.77 19.52
N CYS A 336 -13.60 -0.57 19.95
CA CYS A 336 -12.26 -0.05 19.69
C CYS A 336 -11.65 0.45 21.00
N TYR A 337 -10.52 -0.11 21.39
CA TYR A 337 -9.75 0.29 22.54
C TYR A 337 -8.51 1.07 22.08
N ARG A 338 -8.47 2.36 22.37
CA ARG A 338 -7.37 3.26 22.04
C ARG A 338 -6.39 3.32 23.19
N ASN A 339 -5.13 2.95 22.93
CA ASN A 339 -4.08 2.95 23.95
C ASN A 339 -3.49 4.35 24.18
N TRP A 340 -4.35 5.38 24.21
CA TRP A 340 -4.05 6.77 24.54
C TRP A 340 -5.28 7.45 25.15
N ALA A 341 -5.10 8.61 25.80
CA ALA A 341 -6.19 9.39 26.35
C ALA A 341 -6.76 10.36 25.30
N VAL A 342 -8.04 10.71 25.41
CA VAL A 342 -8.72 11.68 24.52
C VAL A 342 -7.94 12.99 24.40
N SER A 343 -7.34 13.48 25.51
CA SER A 343 -6.56 14.70 25.53
C SER A 343 -5.31 14.67 24.64
N GLU A 344 -4.82 13.49 24.25
CA GLU A 344 -3.67 13.35 23.38
C GLU A 344 -4.04 13.52 21.88
N GLU A 345 -5.31 13.47 21.52
CA GLU A 345 -5.77 13.62 20.13
C GLU A 345 -5.59 15.03 19.59
N GLY A 346 -5.57 16.05 20.45
CA GLY A 346 -5.27 17.42 20.05
C GLY A 346 -3.87 17.62 19.44
N GLY A 347 -2.94 16.71 19.77
CA GLY A 347 -1.58 16.70 19.20
C GLY A 347 -1.40 15.76 18.00
N MET A 348 -2.44 15.09 17.53
CA MET A 348 -2.40 14.25 16.34
C MET A 348 -2.68 15.07 15.07
N SER A 349 -1.94 14.81 14.00
CA SER A 349 -2.26 15.35 12.68
C SER A 349 -3.61 14.83 12.18
N GLU A 350 -4.31 15.63 11.38
CA GLU A 350 -5.60 15.21 10.80
C GLU A 350 -5.41 14.04 9.84
N PHE A 351 -4.46 14.18 8.90
CA PHE A 351 -4.10 13.16 7.91
C PHE A 351 -2.65 12.73 8.04
N PRO A 352 -2.29 11.54 7.55
CA PRO A 352 -0.89 11.14 7.45
C PRO A 352 -0.15 12.04 6.43
N PRO A 353 1.15 12.31 6.63
CA PRO A 353 1.94 12.99 5.61
C PRO A 353 1.99 12.13 4.34
N SER A 354 1.92 12.77 3.17
CA SER A 354 2.08 12.09 1.89
C SER A 354 3.52 11.58 1.71
N GLU A 355 3.71 10.50 0.96
CA GLU A 355 5.07 9.99 0.73
C GLU A 355 5.96 10.99 -0.02
N ILE A 356 5.41 11.83 -0.88
CA ILE A 356 6.17 12.87 -1.59
C ILE A 356 6.79 13.90 -0.62
N GLU A 357 6.21 14.08 0.57
CA GLU A 357 6.73 14.97 1.59
C GLU A 357 7.84 14.35 2.45
N ILE A 358 7.89 13.02 2.57
CA ILE A 358 8.78 12.36 3.55
C ILE A 358 9.79 11.40 2.95
N SER A 359 9.59 10.93 1.71
CA SER A 359 10.43 9.92 1.06
C SER A 359 11.59 10.52 0.26
N ASP A 360 12.52 9.67 -0.16
CA ASP A 360 13.55 10.02 -1.15
C ASP A 360 12.91 10.30 -2.50
N LEU A 361 13.21 11.45 -3.09
CA LEU A 361 12.66 11.88 -4.37
C LEU A 361 13.52 11.49 -5.58
N SER A 362 14.62 10.75 -5.38
CA SER A 362 15.56 10.47 -6.48
C SER A 362 14.94 9.65 -7.62
N ASN A 363 14.15 8.61 -7.29
CA ASN A 363 13.43 7.86 -8.31
C ASN A 363 12.32 8.70 -8.96
N PHE A 364 11.61 9.52 -8.17
CA PHE A 364 10.59 10.43 -8.66
C PHE A 364 11.17 11.45 -9.66
N ALA A 365 12.30 12.08 -9.32
CA ALA A 365 13.02 13.02 -10.19
C ALA A 365 13.52 12.34 -11.48
N LEU A 366 13.97 11.08 -11.39
CA LEU A 366 14.36 10.30 -12.58
C LEU A 366 13.18 10.06 -13.51
N GLU A 367 12.00 9.71 -12.97
CA GLU A 367 10.78 9.49 -13.77
C GLU A 367 10.31 10.80 -14.44
N LEU A 368 10.38 11.94 -13.74
CA LEU A 368 10.09 13.26 -14.33
C LEU A 368 11.06 13.60 -15.46
N SER A 369 12.37 13.41 -15.26
CA SER A 369 13.38 13.63 -16.30
C SER A 369 13.19 12.71 -17.51
N LEU A 370 12.76 11.47 -17.27
CA LEU A 370 12.46 10.49 -18.33
C LEU A 370 11.23 10.90 -19.12
N TRP A 371 10.20 11.44 -18.45
CA TRP A 371 8.99 11.96 -19.06
C TRP A 371 9.22 13.28 -19.79
N GLY A 372 10.17 14.08 -19.31
CA GLY A 372 10.54 15.37 -19.91
C GLY A 372 9.66 16.54 -19.47
N SER A 373 9.05 16.44 -18.27
CA SER A 373 8.23 17.50 -17.68
C SER A 373 8.77 17.91 -16.30
N GLU A 374 8.63 19.21 -16.00
CA GLU A 374 8.91 19.71 -14.65
C GLU A 374 7.62 19.60 -13.81
N PRO A 375 7.74 19.42 -12.48
CA PRO A 375 6.56 19.24 -11.61
C PRO A 375 5.53 20.36 -11.72
N GLU A 376 5.99 21.60 -11.90
CA GLU A 376 5.16 22.80 -12.01
C GLU A 376 4.23 22.78 -13.24
N SER A 377 4.59 22.01 -14.26
CA SER A 377 3.79 21.81 -15.48
C SER A 377 2.80 20.67 -15.38
N MET A 378 2.73 20.00 -14.24
CA MET A 378 1.90 18.81 -14.01
C MET A 378 0.92 19.05 -12.85
N LYS A 379 -0.17 18.32 -12.83
CA LYS A 379 -1.19 18.37 -11.77
C LYS A 379 -0.81 17.41 -10.63
N PHE A 380 -0.26 17.93 -9.54
CA PHE A 380 -0.01 17.20 -8.30
C PHE A 380 -0.95 17.68 -7.18
N LEU A 381 -1.47 16.74 -6.38
CA LEU A 381 -2.24 17.10 -5.19
C LEU A 381 -1.36 17.75 -4.11
N THR A 382 -0.11 17.31 -4.00
CA THR A 382 0.91 17.89 -3.14
C THR A 382 2.18 18.06 -3.96
N MET A 383 2.67 19.29 -4.08
CA MET A 383 3.92 19.57 -4.79
C MET A 383 5.12 19.05 -3.99
N PRO A 384 6.14 18.46 -4.65
CA PRO A 384 7.37 18.10 -3.98
C PRO A 384 8.08 19.34 -3.43
N GLU A 385 8.69 19.22 -2.25
CA GLU A 385 9.45 20.32 -1.66
C GLU A 385 10.67 20.66 -2.55
N PRO A 386 10.85 21.93 -2.97
CA PRO A 386 11.89 22.33 -3.93
C PRO A 386 13.31 21.92 -3.50
N ASN A 387 13.66 22.12 -2.21
CA ASN A 387 15.00 21.77 -1.71
C ASN A 387 15.28 20.26 -1.78
N ARG A 388 14.28 19.43 -1.55
CA ARG A 388 14.41 17.97 -1.62
C ARG A 388 14.50 17.49 -3.06
N LEU A 389 13.73 18.11 -3.95
CA LEU A 389 13.80 17.83 -5.37
C LEU A 389 15.15 18.24 -5.97
N THR A 390 15.68 19.40 -5.59
CA THR A 390 17.02 19.85 -5.98
C THR A 390 18.09 18.83 -5.59
N LYS A 391 18.07 18.32 -4.34
CA LYS A 391 19.00 17.26 -3.91
C LYS A 391 18.85 15.96 -4.69
N ALA A 392 17.63 15.62 -5.09
CA ALA A 392 17.38 14.46 -5.94
C ALA A 392 18.01 14.65 -7.33
N TYR A 393 17.87 15.82 -7.94
CA TYR A 393 18.51 16.15 -9.21
C TYR A 393 20.05 16.22 -9.10
N GLU A 394 20.59 16.76 -8.00
CA GLU A 394 22.02 16.75 -7.73
C GLU A 394 22.58 15.31 -7.72
N LEU A 395 21.91 14.39 -7.02
CA LEU A 395 22.27 12.97 -7.02
C LEU A 395 22.21 12.37 -8.42
N LEU A 396 21.14 12.61 -9.18
CA LEU A 396 21.00 12.09 -10.54
C LEU A 396 22.11 12.63 -11.47
N ASN A 397 22.50 13.89 -11.32
CA ASN A 397 23.60 14.49 -12.06
C ASN A 397 24.95 13.87 -11.69
N GLN A 398 25.22 13.65 -10.40
CA GLN A 398 26.42 12.95 -9.92
C GLN A 398 26.52 11.52 -10.46
N LEU A 399 25.39 10.82 -10.59
CA LEU A 399 25.33 9.50 -11.19
C LEU A 399 25.43 9.51 -12.74
N GLY A 400 25.42 10.70 -13.35
CA GLY A 400 25.40 10.85 -14.81
C GLY A 400 24.06 10.41 -15.44
N ALA A 401 23.00 10.35 -14.64
CA ALA A 401 21.67 9.96 -15.11
C ALA A 401 20.95 11.09 -15.85
N ILE A 402 21.24 12.32 -15.48
CA ILE A 402 20.77 13.54 -16.13
C ILE A 402 21.94 14.45 -16.47
N SER A 403 21.72 15.40 -17.35
CA SER A 403 22.64 16.48 -17.72
C SER A 403 21.93 17.83 -17.61
N GLY A 404 22.59 18.92 -17.94
CA GLY A 404 22.06 20.28 -17.82
C GLY A 404 20.57 20.40 -18.13
N GLN A 405 19.86 21.19 -17.34
CA GLN A 405 18.39 21.35 -17.36
C GLN A 405 17.62 20.04 -17.13
N ASN A 406 18.10 19.17 -16.24
CA ASN A 406 17.46 17.91 -15.84
C ASN A 406 17.16 16.93 -16.99
N LYS A 407 17.85 17.06 -18.14
CA LYS A 407 17.62 16.19 -19.30
C LYS A 407 18.16 14.80 -19.08
N ILE A 408 17.32 13.80 -19.34
CA ILE A 408 17.69 12.38 -19.21
C ILE A 408 18.81 12.00 -20.19
N THR A 409 19.86 11.35 -19.67
CA THR A 409 20.96 10.82 -20.49
C THR A 409 20.65 9.38 -20.96
N PRO A 410 21.43 8.81 -21.91
CA PRO A 410 21.33 7.38 -22.22
C PRO A 410 21.53 6.50 -20.99
N HIS A 411 22.49 6.82 -20.11
CA HIS A 411 22.67 6.13 -18.84
C HIS A 411 21.46 6.27 -17.91
N GLY A 412 20.84 7.45 -17.83
CA GLY A 412 19.61 7.66 -17.10
C GLY A 412 18.48 6.76 -17.59
N ARG A 413 18.31 6.61 -18.89
CA ARG A 413 17.34 5.68 -19.48
C ARG A 413 17.64 4.22 -19.13
N ASP A 414 18.91 3.84 -19.05
CA ASP A 414 19.29 2.48 -18.67
C ASP A 414 19.01 2.20 -17.22
N ILE A 415 19.34 3.11 -16.29
CA ILE A 415 19.05 2.91 -14.87
C ILE A 415 17.55 2.95 -14.56
N ALA A 416 16.75 3.71 -15.31
CA ALA A 416 15.29 3.74 -15.16
C ALA A 416 14.61 2.37 -15.44
N LYS A 417 15.27 1.46 -16.15
CA LYS A 417 14.76 0.10 -16.40
C LYS A 417 14.72 -0.76 -15.13
N PHE A 418 15.57 -0.48 -14.14
CA PHE A 418 15.68 -1.28 -12.93
C PHE A 418 14.65 -0.85 -11.87
N PRO A 419 13.85 -1.79 -11.31
CA PRO A 419 12.85 -1.49 -10.28
C PRO A 419 13.48 -1.38 -8.88
N CYS A 420 14.45 -0.50 -8.71
CA CYS A 420 15.17 -0.27 -7.47
C CYS A 420 15.59 1.19 -7.33
N HIS A 421 16.18 1.55 -6.20
CA HIS A 421 16.72 2.88 -5.97
C HIS A 421 17.81 3.24 -6.99
N VAL A 422 17.87 4.51 -7.43
CA VAL A 422 18.78 4.98 -8.49
C VAL A 422 20.24 4.61 -8.26
N ARG A 423 20.72 4.60 -7.01
CA ARG A 423 22.09 4.19 -6.68
C ARG A 423 22.35 2.72 -6.98
N LEU A 424 21.38 1.84 -6.68
CA LEU A 424 21.47 0.41 -6.98
C LEU A 424 21.32 0.16 -8.49
N ALA A 425 20.43 0.89 -9.14
CA ALA A 425 20.25 0.85 -10.58
C ALA A 425 21.53 1.29 -11.33
N HIS A 426 22.20 2.34 -10.85
CA HIS A 426 23.50 2.77 -11.35
C HIS A 426 24.56 1.67 -11.19
N MET A 427 24.65 1.05 -10.01
CA MET A 427 25.58 -0.07 -9.78
C MET A 427 25.30 -1.24 -10.72
N LEU A 428 24.04 -1.63 -10.90
CA LEU A 428 23.63 -2.69 -11.82
C LEU A 428 24.01 -2.39 -13.26
N SER A 429 23.77 -1.15 -13.71
CA SER A 429 24.13 -0.71 -15.07
C SER A 429 25.64 -0.70 -15.31
N LYS A 430 26.47 -0.33 -14.31
CA LYS A 430 27.93 -0.25 -14.43
C LYS A 430 28.64 -1.58 -14.20
N ALA A 431 28.24 -2.34 -13.19
CA ALA A 431 28.90 -3.59 -12.80
C ALA A 431 28.24 -4.85 -13.41
N GLY A 432 27.09 -4.68 -14.07
CA GLY A 432 26.39 -5.78 -14.75
C GLY A 432 25.81 -6.83 -13.82
N LYS A 433 25.47 -7.98 -14.39
CA LYS A 433 24.73 -9.07 -13.71
C LYS A 433 25.43 -9.61 -12.45
N LYS A 434 26.75 -9.46 -12.32
CA LYS A 434 27.48 -9.90 -11.12
C LYS A 434 27.10 -9.12 -9.86
N SER A 435 26.67 -7.86 -10.02
CA SER A 435 26.21 -7.02 -8.90
C SER A 435 24.74 -7.26 -8.49
N ALA A 436 24.00 -8.08 -9.23
CA ALA A 436 22.57 -8.30 -8.99
C ALA A 436 22.27 -8.84 -7.58
N ILE A 437 23.12 -9.76 -7.09
CA ILE A 437 22.96 -10.30 -5.72
C ILE A 437 23.16 -9.22 -4.66
N ILE A 438 24.14 -8.35 -4.86
CA ILE A 438 24.43 -7.22 -3.95
C ILE A 438 23.23 -6.27 -3.92
N ALA A 439 22.72 -5.89 -5.11
CA ALA A 439 21.54 -5.04 -5.21
C ALA A 439 20.31 -5.68 -4.56
N ALA A 440 20.08 -6.98 -4.78
CA ALA A 440 18.96 -7.70 -4.20
C ALA A 440 19.04 -7.77 -2.66
N LEU A 441 20.22 -7.97 -2.10
CA LEU A 441 20.43 -7.95 -0.64
C LEU A 441 20.23 -6.55 -0.06
N LEU A 442 20.78 -5.50 -0.69
CA LEU A 442 20.66 -4.11 -0.23
C LEU A 442 19.24 -3.55 -0.34
N GLN A 443 18.44 -4.04 -1.28
CA GLN A 443 17.05 -3.59 -1.46
C GLN A 443 16.09 -4.19 -0.41
N ASN A 444 16.47 -5.28 0.23
CA ASN A 444 15.64 -6.01 1.18
C ASN A 444 16.10 -5.78 2.62
N LYS A 445 15.30 -6.27 3.58
CA LYS A 445 15.68 -6.28 4.99
C LYS A 445 16.98 -7.10 5.16
N ASP A 446 17.89 -6.61 6.02
CA ASP A 446 19.13 -7.32 6.31
C ASP A 446 18.85 -8.75 6.80
N ILE A 447 19.59 -9.70 6.25
CA ILE A 447 19.50 -11.12 6.60
C ILE A 447 20.34 -11.47 7.83
N MET A 448 21.21 -10.54 8.27
CA MET A 448 22.02 -10.71 9.48
C MET A 448 21.23 -10.30 10.72
N PHE A 449 21.36 -11.07 11.80
CA PHE A 449 20.83 -10.72 13.12
C PHE A 449 21.74 -9.75 13.89
N ASP A 450 23.05 -9.82 13.63
CA ASP A 450 24.03 -8.91 14.19
C ASP A 450 24.02 -7.57 13.44
N LYS A 451 23.43 -6.57 14.10
CA LYS A 451 23.29 -5.22 13.56
C LYS A 451 24.60 -4.41 13.50
N TYR A 452 25.64 -4.89 14.18
CA TYR A 452 26.91 -4.18 14.28
C TYR A 452 27.96 -4.65 13.28
N ASN A 453 27.72 -5.75 12.59
CA ASN A 453 28.64 -6.27 11.59
C ASN A 453 28.28 -5.68 10.20
N SER A 454 29.16 -4.83 9.68
CA SER A 454 29.03 -4.18 8.35
C SER A 454 29.68 -4.98 7.21
N ASP A 455 30.34 -6.11 7.49
CA ASP A 455 30.95 -6.94 6.45
C ASP A 455 29.91 -7.54 5.53
N PHE A 456 29.96 -7.13 4.27
CA PHE A 456 29.00 -7.57 3.25
C PHE A 456 29.26 -9.01 2.77
N GLN A 457 30.50 -9.49 2.86
CA GLN A 457 30.83 -10.87 2.49
C GLN A 457 30.09 -11.89 3.35
N LEU A 458 29.90 -11.59 4.63
CA LEU A 458 29.11 -12.45 5.53
C LEU A 458 27.65 -12.58 5.08
N ARG A 459 27.06 -11.50 4.51
CA ARG A 459 25.71 -11.53 3.94
C ARG A 459 25.60 -12.39 2.70
N LEU A 460 26.62 -12.33 1.84
CA LEU A 460 26.70 -13.19 0.66
C LEU A 460 26.81 -14.66 1.07
N ASN A 461 27.75 -14.99 1.97
CA ASN A 461 27.93 -16.35 2.47
C ASN A 461 26.66 -16.90 3.11
N LYS A 462 26.01 -16.10 3.98
CA LYS A 462 24.74 -16.50 4.62
C LYS A 462 23.60 -16.70 3.62
N PHE A 463 23.54 -15.92 2.58
CA PHE A 463 22.55 -16.11 1.51
C PHE A 463 22.80 -17.43 0.75
N ASP A 464 24.06 -17.74 0.45
CA ASP A 464 24.45 -18.99 -0.22
C ASP A 464 24.21 -20.22 0.70
N GLU A 465 24.54 -20.14 1.98
CA GLU A 465 24.21 -21.18 2.97
C GLU A 465 22.72 -21.44 3.07
N ALA A 466 21.91 -20.39 3.06
CA ALA A 466 20.46 -20.52 3.13
C ALA A 466 19.83 -21.11 1.87
N LEU A 467 20.52 -21.04 0.72
CA LEU A 467 20.14 -21.81 -0.46
C LEU A 467 20.14 -23.33 -0.17
N HIS A 468 20.98 -23.79 0.74
CA HIS A 468 21.23 -25.19 1.06
C HIS A 468 20.55 -25.64 2.36
N SER A 469 20.45 -24.81 3.39
CA SER A 469 19.99 -25.16 4.74
C SER A 469 18.53 -24.81 5.06
N GLY A 470 17.92 -23.86 4.33
CA GLY A 470 16.55 -23.40 4.61
C GLY A 470 16.39 -22.52 5.86
N GLU A 471 17.47 -22.08 6.51
CA GLU A 471 17.45 -21.37 7.80
C GLU A 471 17.09 -19.88 7.75
N ILE A 472 16.87 -19.29 6.56
CA ILE A 472 16.37 -17.91 6.45
C ILE A 472 14.85 -17.90 6.41
N ASN A 473 14.24 -16.84 7.00
CA ASN A 473 12.83 -16.57 6.83
C ASN A 473 12.40 -16.72 5.35
N ALA A 474 11.62 -17.76 5.06
CA ALA A 474 11.24 -18.16 3.70
C ALA A 474 10.62 -17.00 2.87
N GLY A 475 9.91 -16.06 3.54
CA GLY A 475 9.33 -14.90 2.88
C GLY A 475 10.38 -13.86 2.45
N LEU A 476 11.38 -13.58 3.28
CA LEU A 476 12.48 -12.66 2.95
C LEU A 476 13.36 -13.25 1.83
N TYR A 477 13.68 -14.52 1.94
CA TYR A 477 14.45 -15.24 0.95
C TYR A 477 13.78 -15.25 -0.42
N SER A 478 12.46 -15.52 -0.46
CA SER A 478 11.68 -15.45 -1.68
C SER A 478 11.70 -14.07 -2.33
N LYS A 479 11.65 -12.98 -1.53
CA LYS A 479 11.76 -11.61 -2.04
C LYS A 479 13.12 -11.34 -2.67
N ILE A 480 14.21 -11.72 -1.99
CA ILE A 480 15.58 -11.55 -2.50
C ILE A 480 15.76 -12.33 -3.81
N LYS A 481 15.25 -13.57 -3.90
CA LYS A 481 15.29 -14.35 -5.16
C LYS A 481 14.52 -13.69 -6.31
N ILE A 482 13.36 -13.13 -6.03
CA ILE A 482 12.58 -12.42 -7.05
C ILE A 482 13.37 -11.21 -7.56
N ASP A 483 13.94 -10.40 -6.66
CA ASP A 483 14.73 -9.24 -7.04
C ASP A 483 15.98 -9.64 -7.80
N LEU A 484 16.70 -10.66 -7.33
CA LEU A 484 17.87 -11.22 -8.02
C LEU A 484 17.54 -11.63 -9.46
N LYS A 485 16.43 -12.38 -9.65
CA LYS A 485 15.98 -12.78 -10.98
C LYS A 485 15.64 -11.60 -11.88
N ILE A 486 15.01 -10.55 -11.31
CA ILE A 486 14.67 -9.33 -12.07
C ILE A 486 15.94 -8.56 -12.48
N PHE A 487 16.95 -8.49 -11.61
CA PHE A 487 18.20 -7.75 -11.87
C PHE A 487 19.17 -8.50 -12.79
N GLN A 488 19.00 -9.81 -12.97
CA GLN A 488 19.79 -10.63 -13.88
C GLN A 488 19.25 -10.66 -15.32
N ASN A 489 17.99 -10.32 -15.50
CA ASN A 489 17.35 -10.22 -16.82
C ASN A 489 17.51 -8.83 -17.43
#